data_76c6a9f54d595b15cda5d4c0830ac903
#
_entry.id   76c6a9f54d595b15cda5d4c0830ac903
#
_cell.length_a   1.000
_cell.length_b   1.000
_cell.length_c   1.000
_cell.angle_alpha   90.00
_cell.angle_beta   90.00
_cell.angle_gamma   90.00
#
_symmetry.space_group_name_H-M   'P 1'
#
loop_
_entity.id
_entity.type
_entity.pdbx_description
1 polymer ?
#
loop_
_entity_poly.entity_id
_entity_poly.type
_entity_poly.pdbx_seq_one_letter_code
_entity_poly.pdbx_strand_id
1 'polypeptide(L)'
;MKKSTLVMLCLLMILSTTFCLTGCKSRTDEMVDLEIYTEKQMNKTKKQVIKCINEQDKEGLKKLFSKDAQKHIEDLDGKLDQLIGAFNGNKIESAKGLGPNFKGSIQTQPLHIYGKYHLVLNSKEKYRIYISLCDKNDEESDKEGVFQIELRTFSREESPKDFSGGAYQDDYGIFIYTHQNYPKK
;
A
#
# COMPACT_ATOMS: atom_id res chain seq x y z
N MET A 1 22.68 58.99 25.28
CA MET A 1 22.43 58.33 23.96
C MET A 1 23.08 56.97 23.76
N LYS A 2 24.31 56.70 24.29
CA LYS A 2 25.00 55.40 24.03
C LYS A 2 24.38 54.15 24.66
N LYS A 3 23.66 54.24 25.80
CA LYS A 3 23.04 53.08 26.46
C LYS A 3 21.78 52.56 25.74
N SER A 4 21.00 53.46 25.17
CA SER A 4 19.76 53.09 24.43
C SER A 4 20.08 52.35 23.12
N THR A 5 21.16 52.77 22.42
CA THR A 5 21.59 52.11 21.18
C THR A 5 22.12 50.70 21.42
N LEU A 6 22.82 50.48 22.55
CA LEU A 6 23.32 49.15 22.90
C LEU A 6 22.17 48.17 23.23
N VAL A 7 21.15 48.63 23.97
CA VAL A 7 19.97 47.83 24.31
C VAL A 7 19.17 47.46 23.04
N MET A 8 19.04 48.40 22.11
CA MET A 8 18.35 48.14 20.83
C MET A 8 19.12 47.15 19.96
N LEU A 9 20.45 47.19 19.98
CA LEU A 9 21.29 46.22 19.24
C LEU A 9 21.21 44.83 19.83
N CYS A 10 21.17 44.69 21.17
CA CYS A 10 20.97 43.41 21.85
C CYS A 10 19.59 42.81 21.57
N LEU A 11 18.53 43.62 21.55
CA LEU A 11 17.19 43.19 21.20
C LEU A 11 17.09 42.69 19.75
N LEU A 12 17.73 43.34 18.80
CA LEU A 12 17.83 42.92 17.42
C LEU A 12 18.59 41.60 17.26
N MET A 13 19.65 41.37 18.01
CA MET A 13 20.42 40.13 18.01
C MET A 13 19.60 38.98 18.61
N ILE A 14 18.79 39.20 19.63
CA ILE A 14 17.92 38.19 20.25
C ILE A 14 16.76 37.83 19.29
N LEU A 15 16.18 38.82 18.57
CA LEU A 15 15.16 38.54 17.54
C LEU A 15 15.72 37.73 16.36
N SER A 16 16.96 37.97 15.95
CA SER A 16 17.56 37.24 14.83
C SER A 16 17.87 35.77 15.16
N THR A 17 18.19 35.47 16.43
CA THR A 17 18.48 34.08 16.86
C THR A 17 17.21 33.25 17.04
N THR A 18 16.04 33.86 17.32
CA THR A 18 14.77 33.12 17.41
C THR A 18 14.21 32.66 16.06
N PHE A 19 14.58 33.32 14.95
CA PHE A 19 14.18 32.91 13.61
C PHE A 19 14.94 31.68 13.07
N CYS A 20 16.11 31.33 13.64
CA CYS A 20 16.88 30.15 13.22
C CYS A 20 16.46 28.85 13.90
N LEU A 21 15.46 28.89 14.82
CA LEU A 21 14.96 27.71 15.53
C LEU A 21 13.66 27.13 14.93
N THR A 22 13.18 27.64 13.79
CA THR A 22 12.21 26.91 12.99
C THR A 22 12.95 25.74 12.35
N GLY A 23 13.04 24.64 13.10
CA GLY A 23 13.79 23.46 12.72
C GLY A 23 13.33 22.95 11.37
N CYS A 24 14.21 22.99 10.38
CA CYS A 24 14.06 22.18 9.21
C CYS A 24 13.89 20.74 9.68
N LYS A 25 12.73 20.16 9.39
CA LYS A 25 12.48 18.73 9.62
C LYS A 25 13.62 17.96 8.97
N SER A 26 14.29 17.09 9.69
CA SER A 26 15.41 16.37 9.11
C SER A 26 14.86 15.40 8.05
N ARG A 27 15.66 15.08 7.05
CA ARG A 27 15.30 14.08 6.03
C ARG A 27 14.94 12.73 6.67
N THR A 28 15.53 12.41 7.80
CA THR A 28 15.23 11.21 8.57
C THR A 28 13.82 11.27 9.16
N ASP A 29 13.42 12.41 9.73
CA ASP A 29 12.06 12.58 10.30
C ASP A 29 11.00 12.52 9.21
N GLU A 30 11.26 13.08 8.03
CA GLU A 30 10.36 12.98 6.87
C GLU A 30 10.18 11.54 6.40
N MET A 31 11.26 10.76 6.37
CA MET A 31 11.19 9.33 6.01
C MET A 31 10.41 8.51 7.04
N VAL A 32 10.63 8.74 8.34
CA VAL A 32 9.89 8.07 9.42
C VAL A 32 8.39 8.39 9.33
N ASP A 33 8.05 9.66 9.12
CA ASP A 33 6.64 10.06 8.96
C ASP A 33 5.99 9.40 7.73
N LEU A 34 6.74 9.29 6.63
CA LEU A 34 6.26 8.64 5.42
C LEU A 34 6.06 7.13 5.62
N GLU A 35 6.96 6.46 6.33
CA GLU A 35 6.80 5.05 6.72
C GLU A 35 5.56 4.83 7.57
N ILE A 36 5.38 5.64 8.63
CA ILE A 36 4.18 5.57 9.49
C ILE A 36 2.91 5.82 8.69
N TYR A 37 2.93 6.81 7.81
CA TYR A 37 1.80 7.14 6.94
C TYR A 37 1.45 5.99 6.02
N THR A 38 2.42 5.46 5.28
CA THR A 38 2.22 4.38 4.31
C THR A 38 1.78 3.08 4.98
N GLU A 39 2.30 2.78 6.17
CA GLU A 39 1.85 1.64 6.97
C GLU A 39 0.38 1.79 7.37
N LYS A 40 -0.04 2.97 7.82
CA LYS A 40 -1.43 3.25 8.18
C LYS A 40 -2.37 3.07 6.99
N GLN A 41 -2.04 3.62 5.82
CA GLN A 41 -2.86 3.52 4.62
C GLN A 41 -2.96 2.07 4.13
N MET A 42 -1.82 1.38 4.05
CA MET A 42 -1.81 -0.03 3.63
C MET A 42 -2.57 -0.93 4.63
N ASN A 43 -2.44 -0.70 5.93
CA ASN A 43 -3.19 -1.46 6.94
C ASN A 43 -4.70 -1.24 6.83
N LYS A 44 -5.13 -0.02 6.50
CA LYS A 44 -6.55 0.29 6.23
C LYS A 44 -7.04 -0.48 5.02
N THR A 45 -6.32 -0.38 3.90
CA THR A 45 -6.67 -1.06 2.63
C THR A 45 -6.68 -2.58 2.81
N LYS A 46 -5.65 -3.16 3.44
CA LYS A 46 -5.60 -4.58 3.78
C LYS A 46 -6.83 -5.06 4.54
N LYS A 47 -7.21 -4.32 5.61
CA LYS A 47 -8.40 -4.67 6.41
C LYS A 47 -9.68 -4.66 5.56
N GLN A 48 -9.82 -3.69 4.67
CA GLN A 48 -10.98 -3.61 3.78
C GLN A 48 -11.00 -4.76 2.76
N VAL A 49 -9.87 -5.06 2.12
CA VAL A 49 -9.76 -6.18 1.18
C VAL A 49 -10.11 -7.51 1.86
N ILE A 50 -9.52 -7.77 3.05
CA ILE A 50 -9.81 -9.00 3.82
C ILE A 50 -11.27 -9.07 4.23
N LYS A 51 -11.85 -7.96 4.68
CA LYS A 51 -13.27 -7.90 5.04
C LYS A 51 -14.14 -8.26 3.84
N CYS A 52 -13.94 -7.62 2.69
CA CYS A 52 -14.72 -7.89 1.48
C CYS A 52 -14.59 -9.37 1.03
N ILE A 53 -13.38 -9.95 1.08
CA ILE A 53 -13.17 -11.37 0.76
C ILE A 53 -13.94 -12.26 1.76
N ASN A 54 -13.82 -12.01 3.05
CA ASN A 54 -14.47 -12.82 4.10
C ASN A 54 -16.01 -12.71 4.09
N GLU A 55 -16.55 -11.60 3.64
CA GLU A 55 -17.99 -11.32 3.52
C GLU A 55 -18.51 -11.64 2.12
N GLN A 56 -17.65 -12.07 1.18
CA GLN A 56 -17.96 -12.28 -0.25
C GLN A 56 -18.57 -11.01 -0.90
N ASP A 57 -18.14 -9.83 -0.42
CA ASP A 57 -18.62 -8.54 -0.89
C ASP A 57 -17.83 -8.09 -2.13
N LYS A 58 -18.26 -8.58 -3.30
CA LYS A 58 -17.67 -8.22 -4.59
C LYS A 58 -17.74 -6.73 -4.88
N GLU A 59 -18.89 -6.12 -4.62
CA GLU A 59 -19.10 -4.70 -4.88
C GLU A 59 -18.24 -3.81 -3.96
N GLY A 60 -18.11 -4.20 -2.69
CA GLY A 60 -17.19 -3.55 -1.76
C GLY A 60 -15.75 -3.66 -2.21
N LEU A 61 -15.34 -4.85 -2.67
CA LEU A 61 -13.99 -5.08 -3.18
C LEU A 61 -13.71 -4.27 -4.46
N LYS A 62 -14.67 -4.22 -5.40
CA LYS A 62 -14.61 -3.41 -6.62
C LYS A 62 -14.40 -1.92 -6.33
N LYS A 63 -15.09 -1.38 -5.33
CA LYS A 63 -14.98 0.03 -4.90
C LYS A 63 -13.60 0.40 -4.35
N LEU A 64 -12.79 -0.57 -3.92
CA LEU A 64 -11.42 -0.32 -3.49
C LEU A 64 -10.47 -0.06 -4.67
N PHE A 65 -10.79 -0.57 -5.85
CA PHE A 65 -9.99 -0.31 -7.05
C PHE A 65 -10.16 1.12 -7.53
N SER A 66 -9.06 1.72 -7.96
CA SER A 66 -9.09 3.04 -8.60
C SER A 66 -9.98 3.02 -9.83
N LYS A 67 -10.56 4.16 -10.17
CA LYS A 67 -11.41 4.26 -11.37
C LYS A 67 -10.63 3.93 -12.65
N ASP A 68 -9.36 4.28 -12.66
CA ASP A 68 -8.47 3.98 -13.77
C ASP A 68 -8.21 2.47 -13.89
N ALA A 69 -7.91 1.79 -12.78
CA ALA A 69 -7.76 0.34 -12.75
C ALA A 69 -9.06 -0.39 -13.18
N GLN A 70 -10.23 0.10 -12.76
CA GLN A 70 -11.52 -0.47 -13.18
C GLN A 70 -11.76 -0.40 -14.69
N LYS A 71 -11.18 0.60 -15.38
CA LYS A 71 -11.26 0.73 -16.84
C LYS A 71 -10.26 -0.18 -17.58
N HIS A 72 -9.09 -0.40 -16.97
CA HIS A 72 -7.98 -1.11 -17.62
C HIS A 72 -7.96 -2.61 -17.32
N ILE A 73 -8.58 -3.05 -16.23
CA ILE A 73 -8.66 -4.48 -15.92
C ILE A 73 -9.77 -5.12 -16.76
N GLU A 74 -9.36 -5.91 -17.75
CA GLU A 74 -10.29 -6.68 -18.55
C GLU A 74 -11.05 -7.69 -17.68
N ASP A 75 -12.38 -7.76 -17.84
CA ASP A 75 -13.29 -8.61 -17.06
C ASP A 75 -13.08 -8.50 -15.54
N LEU A 76 -13.05 -7.28 -15.03
CA LEU A 76 -12.84 -7.04 -13.59
C LEU A 76 -13.84 -7.83 -12.73
N ASP A 77 -15.10 -7.88 -13.11
CA ASP A 77 -16.15 -8.58 -12.33
C ASP A 77 -15.89 -10.09 -12.27
N GLY A 78 -15.52 -10.72 -13.38
CA GLY A 78 -15.14 -12.13 -13.41
C GLY A 78 -13.85 -12.40 -12.61
N LYS A 79 -12.87 -11.52 -12.68
CA LYS A 79 -11.62 -11.64 -11.87
C LYS A 79 -11.88 -11.47 -10.38
N LEU A 80 -12.80 -10.61 -9.98
CA LEU A 80 -13.21 -10.47 -8.57
C LEU A 80 -13.93 -11.74 -8.07
N ASP A 81 -14.82 -12.32 -8.91
CA ASP A 81 -15.45 -13.60 -8.59
C ASP A 81 -14.42 -14.73 -8.45
N GLN A 82 -13.41 -14.77 -9.32
CA GLN A 82 -12.30 -15.73 -9.20
C GLN A 82 -11.47 -15.51 -7.94
N LEU A 83 -11.18 -14.24 -7.58
CA LEU A 83 -10.43 -13.91 -6.37
C LEU A 83 -11.16 -14.38 -5.12
N ILE A 84 -12.44 -14.07 -4.99
CA ILE A 84 -13.28 -14.50 -3.86
C ILE A 84 -13.42 -16.02 -3.85
N GLY A 85 -13.69 -16.63 -5.02
CA GLY A 85 -13.85 -18.06 -5.20
C GLY A 85 -12.60 -18.88 -4.85
N ALA A 86 -11.41 -18.32 -5.01
CA ALA A 86 -10.13 -18.98 -4.68
C ALA A 86 -9.99 -19.36 -3.19
N PHE A 87 -10.79 -18.76 -2.33
CA PHE A 87 -10.83 -19.09 -0.90
C PHE A 87 -11.77 -20.25 -0.58
N ASN A 88 -12.56 -20.76 -1.55
CA ASN A 88 -13.47 -21.90 -1.39
C ASN A 88 -14.41 -21.75 -0.18
N GLY A 89 -14.90 -20.55 0.11
CA GLY A 89 -15.73 -20.24 1.27
C GLY A 89 -14.98 -20.16 2.61
N ASN A 90 -13.66 -20.42 2.63
CA ASN A 90 -12.84 -20.24 3.81
C ASN A 90 -12.64 -18.77 4.14
N LYS A 91 -12.54 -18.46 5.44
CA LYS A 91 -12.26 -17.11 5.94
C LYS A 91 -10.79 -16.93 6.27
N ILE A 92 -10.28 -15.75 6.01
CA ILE A 92 -8.94 -15.33 6.41
C ILE A 92 -9.00 -15.02 7.91
N GLU A 93 -8.31 -15.82 8.73
CA GLU A 93 -8.19 -15.62 10.19
C GLU A 93 -7.07 -14.64 10.54
N SER A 94 -5.97 -14.69 9.79
CA SER A 94 -4.86 -13.77 10.01
C SER A 94 -4.14 -13.37 8.72
N ALA A 95 -3.59 -12.17 8.72
CA ALA A 95 -2.77 -11.64 7.64
C ALA A 95 -1.56 -10.91 8.22
N LYS A 96 -0.37 -11.53 8.15
CA LYS A 96 0.88 -11.00 8.69
C LYS A 96 1.83 -10.60 7.56
N GLY A 97 2.48 -9.44 7.68
CA GLY A 97 3.45 -8.93 6.71
C GLY A 97 4.60 -8.19 7.41
N LEU A 98 5.64 -7.85 6.66
CA LEU A 98 6.83 -7.15 7.13
C LEU A 98 6.73 -5.62 7.04
N GLY A 99 5.56 -5.08 6.85
CA GLY A 99 5.33 -3.68 6.51
C GLY A 99 5.27 -3.46 4.99
N PRO A 100 4.77 -2.31 4.54
CA PRO A 100 4.72 -1.98 3.13
C PRO A 100 6.06 -1.45 2.61
N ASN A 101 6.30 -1.65 1.31
CA ASN A 101 7.22 -0.83 0.55
C ASN A 101 6.45 0.31 -0.11
N PHE A 102 7.15 1.38 -0.48
CA PHE A 102 6.52 2.49 -1.20
C PHE A 102 7.47 3.10 -2.25
N LYS A 103 6.89 3.79 -3.23
CA LYS A 103 7.59 4.53 -4.28
C LYS A 103 6.92 5.90 -4.43
N GLY A 104 7.71 6.94 -4.48
CA GLY A 104 7.23 8.32 -4.46
C GLY A 104 7.21 8.92 -3.05
N SER A 105 6.56 10.05 -2.90
CA SER A 105 6.40 10.74 -1.62
C SER A 105 5.07 11.49 -1.58
N ILE A 106 4.70 12.02 -0.42
CA ILE A 106 3.51 12.87 -0.30
C ILE A 106 3.68 14.20 -1.05
N GLN A 107 4.92 14.69 -1.13
CA GLN A 107 5.24 15.96 -1.80
C GLN A 107 5.47 15.80 -3.32
N THR A 108 6.05 14.69 -3.75
CA THR A 108 6.45 14.43 -5.15
C THR A 108 5.64 13.31 -5.76
N GLN A 109 4.35 13.39 -5.70
CA GLN A 109 3.41 12.39 -6.20
C GLN A 109 3.73 11.87 -7.62
N PRO A 110 3.25 10.67 -8.01
CA PRO A 110 2.34 9.78 -7.23
C PRO A 110 3.02 9.02 -6.09
N LEU A 111 2.25 8.68 -5.05
CA LEU A 111 2.66 7.81 -3.95
C LEU A 111 2.04 6.42 -4.12
N HIS A 112 2.87 5.46 -4.48
CA HIS A 112 2.48 4.05 -4.59
C HIS A 112 2.91 3.29 -3.34
N ILE A 113 2.04 2.41 -2.82
CA ILE A 113 2.27 1.59 -1.64
C ILE A 113 2.00 0.13 -1.97
N TYR A 114 2.92 -0.76 -1.56
CA TYR A 114 2.92 -2.18 -1.89
C TYR A 114 2.95 -3.01 -0.62
N GLY A 115 1.91 -3.77 -0.35
CA GLY A 115 1.79 -4.65 0.81
C GLY A 115 1.90 -6.12 0.42
N LYS A 116 2.60 -6.90 1.25
CA LYS A 116 2.78 -8.35 1.08
C LYS A 116 2.43 -9.06 2.38
N TYR A 117 1.47 -9.98 2.30
CA TYR A 117 0.95 -10.64 3.50
C TYR A 117 0.88 -12.15 3.33
N HIS A 118 1.27 -12.85 4.40
CA HIS A 118 1.00 -14.27 4.60
C HIS A 118 -0.35 -14.41 5.28
N LEU A 119 -1.24 -15.15 4.65
CA LEU A 119 -2.59 -15.41 5.14
C LEU A 119 -2.63 -16.78 5.77
N VAL A 120 -3.42 -16.92 6.85
CA VAL A 120 -3.84 -18.20 7.41
C VAL A 120 -5.35 -18.24 7.37
N LEU A 121 -5.91 -19.27 6.74
CA LEU A 121 -7.33 -19.48 6.63
C LEU A 121 -7.86 -20.29 7.83
N ASN A 122 -9.17 -20.27 8.04
CA ASN A 122 -9.81 -21.12 9.06
C ASN A 122 -9.64 -22.63 8.79
N SER A 123 -9.42 -23.03 7.53
CA SER A 123 -9.01 -24.38 7.12
C SER A 123 -7.56 -24.73 7.48
N LYS A 124 -6.77 -23.76 7.99
CA LYS A 124 -5.32 -23.81 8.26
C LYS A 124 -4.45 -23.76 7.00
N GLU A 125 -5.02 -23.64 5.82
CA GLU A 125 -4.28 -23.37 4.59
C GLU A 125 -3.56 -22.03 4.68
N LYS A 126 -2.41 -21.94 4.01
CA LYS A 126 -1.55 -20.76 4.02
C LYS A 126 -1.44 -20.19 2.60
N TYR A 127 -1.94 -18.99 2.43
CA TYR A 127 -1.88 -18.25 1.18
C TYR A 127 -0.95 -17.03 1.32
N ARG A 128 -0.71 -16.35 0.20
CA ARG A 128 -0.02 -15.06 0.16
C ARG A 128 -0.83 -14.09 -0.68
N ILE A 129 -1.00 -12.87 -0.19
CA ILE A 129 -1.62 -11.80 -0.95
C ILE A 129 -0.69 -10.60 -1.07
N TYR A 130 -0.65 -10.00 -2.24
CA TYR A 130 0.05 -8.77 -2.54
C TYR A 130 -1.00 -7.76 -2.93
N ILE A 131 -0.91 -6.56 -2.38
CA ILE A 131 -1.85 -5.47 -2.64
C ILE A 131 -1.01 -4.26 -3.03
N SER A 132 -1.31 -3.69 -4.18
CA SER A 132 -0.68 -2.46 -4.67
C SER A 132 -1.73 -1.37 -4.78
N LEU A 133 -1.46 -0.20 -4.20
CA LEU A 133 -2.34 0.95 -4.29
C LEU A 133 -1.56 2.22 -4.64
N CYS A 134 -2.20 3.12 -5.35
CA CYS A 134 -1.82 4.50 -5.47
C CYS A 134 -2.61 5.29 -4.41
N ASP A 135 -1.93 5.81 -3.39
CA ASP A 135 -2.60 6.48 -2.27
C ASP A 135 -2.83 7.96 -2.55
N LYS A 136 -1.90 8.58 -3.30
CA LYS A 136 -2.03 9.98 -3.72
C LYS A 136 -1.54 10.18 -5.14
N ASN A 137 -2.35 10.89 -5.91
CA ASN A 137 -2.00 11.38 -7.25
C ASN A 137 -2.84 12.62 -7.57
N ASP A 138 -2.36 13.80 -7.18
CA ASP A 138 -3.10 15.06 -7.33
C ASP A 138 -3.32 15.45 -8.81
N GLU A 139 -2.45 14.97 -9.73
CA GLU A 139 -2.59 15.23 -11.17
C GLU A 139 -3.65 14.30 -11.80
N GLU A 140 -3.73 13.04 -11.34
CA GLU A 140 -4.60 12.02 -11.91
C GLU A 140 -5.34 11.27 -10.78
N SER A 141 -6.26 11.95 -10.10
CA SER A 141 -7.00 11.39 -8.95
C SER A 141 -7.81 10.12 -9.27
N ASP A 142 -8.14 9.88 -10.53
CA ASP A 142 -8.78 8.63 -10.99
C ASP A 142 -7.87 7.40 -10.79
N LYS A 143 -6.55 7.58 -10.61
CA LYS A 143 -5.59 6.53 -10.31
C LYS A 143 -5.51 6.20 -8.82
N GLU A 144 -6.08 7.02 -7.94
CA GLU A 144 -6.07 6.75 -6.49
C GLU A 144 -6.95 5.55 -6.15
N GLY A 145 -6.36 4.60 -5.42
CA GLY A 145 -7.00 3.35 -5.01
C GLY A 145 -6.14 2.13 -5.30
N VAL A 146 -6.70 0.96 -5.07
CA VAL A 146 -6.06 -0.30 -5.42
C VAL A 146 -5.96 -0.40 -6.95
N PHE A 147 -4.82 -0.80 -7.46
CA PHE A 147 -4.65 -1.06 -8.89
C PHE A 147 -4.24 -2.51 -9.18
N GLN A 148 -3.74 -3.23 -8.15
CA GLN A 148 -3.34 -4.62 -8.34
C GLN A 148 -3.60 -5.44 -7.07
N ILE A 149 -4.11 -6.66 -7.25
CA ILE A 149 -4.12 -7.71 -6.24
C ILE A 149 -3.53 -8.97 -6.86
N GLU A 150 -2.53 -9.55 -6.20
CA GLU A 150 -2.00 -10.86 -6.55
C GLU A 150 -2.25 -11.83 -5.39
N LEU A 151 -2.90 -12.94 -5.67
CA LEU A 151 -3.14 -14.04 -4.74
C LEU A 151 -2.32 -15.26 -5.14
N ARG A 152 -1.61 -15.85 -4.19
CA ARG A 152 -0.98 -17.17 -4.33
C ARG A 152 -1.61 -18.13 -3.33
N THR A 153 -2.24 -19.18 -3.82
CA THR A 153 -2.90 -20.18 -2.97
C THR A 153 -1.92 -21.21 -2.40
N PHE A 154 -0.70 -20.79 -2.16
CA PHE A 154 0.37 -21.59 -1.55
C PHE A 154 1.30 -20.72 -0.70
N SER A 155 1.90 -21.32 0.33
CA SER A 155 2.88 -20.67 1.19
C SER A 155 4.21 -20.45 0.46
N ARG A 156 5.17 -19.81 1.15
CA ARG A 156 6.53 -19.63 0.59
C ARG A 156 7.26 -20.98 0.46
N GLU A 157 7.06 -21.84 1.44
CA GLU A 157 7.68 -23.15 1.55
C GLU A 157 7.15 -24.13 0.48
N GLU A 158 5.85 -23.96 0.11
CA GLU A 158 5.16 -24.78 -0.89
C GLU A 158 5.26 -24.20 -2.30
N SER A 159 5.96 -23.07 -2.45
CA SER A 159 6.11 -22.42 -3.76
C SER A 159 6.78 -23.35 -4.77
N PRO A 160 6.22 -23.51 -5.99
CA PRO A 160 6.85 -24.32 -7.03
C PRO A 160 8.28 -23.82 -7.30
N LYS A 161 9.23 -24.75 -7.50
CA LYS A 161 10.65 -24.43 -7.70
C LYS A 161 10.91 -23.62 -8.96
N ASP A 162 10.08 -23.80 -9.98
CA ASP A 162 10.11 -23.10 -11.26
C ASP A 162 9.19 -21.88 -11.32
N PHE A 163 8.63 -21.42 -10.18
CA PHE A 163 7.85 -20.21 -10.13
C PHE A 163 8.73 -18.99 -10.47
N SER A 164 8.37 -18.27 -11.53
CA SER A 164 9.17 -17.13 -12.04
C SER A 164 8.85 -15.78 -11.40
N GLY A 165 8.02 -15.75 -10.38
CA GLY A 165 7.56 -14.52 -9.76
C GLY A 165 6.09 -14.25 -10.09
N GLY A 166 5.60 -13.08 -9.76
CA GLY A 166 4.23 -12.64 -9.98
C GLY A 166 4.14 -11.46 -10.92
N ALA A 167 3.02 -10.77 -10.87
CA ALA A 167 2.80 -9.53 -11.59
C ALA A 167 3.84 -8.46 -11.22
N TYR A 168 4.21 -7.65 -12.18
CA TYR A 168 5.07 -6.49 -11.95
C TYR A 168 4.35 -5.44 -11.11
N GLN A 169 5.11 -4.63 -10.40
CA GLN A 169 4.55 -3.67 -9.44
C GLN A 169 3.65 -2.61 -10.07
N ASP A 170 3.82 -2.33 -11.34
CA ASP A 170 3.10 -1.26 -12.04
C ASP A 170 1.97 -1.79 -12.96
N ASP A 171 1.70 -3.12 -12.94
CA ASP A 171 0.63 -3.71 -13.75
C ASP A 171 -0.75 -3.56 -13.08
N TYR A 172 -1.76 -3.16 -13.86
CA TYR A 172 -3.16 -3.25 -13.43
C TYR A 172 -3.62 -4.70 -13.47
N GLY A 173 -4.26 -5.19 -12.41
CA GLY A 173 -4.86 -6.51 -12.51
C GLY A 173 -5.18 -7.22 -11.20
N ILE A 174 -5.86 -8.34 -11.39
CA ILE A 174 -6.05 -9.38 -10.38
C ILE A 174 -5.41 -10.65 -10.91
N PHE A 175 -4.39 -11.13 -10.21
CA PHE A 175 -3.59 -12.29 -10.60
C PHE A 175 -3.74 -13.37 -9.53
N ILE A 176 -4.13 -14.57 -9.95
CA ILE A 176 -4.36 -15.69 -9.04
C ILE A 176 -3.48 -16.85 -9.48
N TYR A 177 -2.54 -17.22 -8.63
CA TYR A 177 -1.60 -18.32 -8.87
C TYR A 177 -1.88 -19.47 -7.93
N THR A 178 -2.08 -20.63 -8.52
CA THR A 178 -2.27 -21.92 -7.84
C THR A 178 -1.11 -22.85 -8.18
N HIS A 179 -1.02 -24.01 -7.53
CA HIS A 179 -0.04 -25.05 -7.91
C HIS A 179 -0.19 -25.55 -9.34
N GLN A 180 -1.36 -25.36 -9.96
CA GLN A 180 -1.66 -25.80 -11.34
C GLN A 180 -1.49 -24.67 -12.36
N ASN A 181 -1.66 -23.42 -11.92
CA ASN A 181 -1.61 -22.24 -12.78
C ASN A 181 -0.69 -21.17 -12.15
N TYR A 182 0.53 -21.09 -12.65
CA TYR A 182 1.52 -20.09 -12.24
C TYR A 182 2.53 -19.84 -13.38
N PRO A 183 3.18 -18.65 -13.44
CA PRO A 183 4.20 -18.38 -14.43
C PRO A 183 5.47 -19.19 -14.12
N LYS A 184 5.97 -19.91 -15.12
CA LYS A 184 7.18 -20.74 -15.03
C LYS A 184 8.40 -19.99 -15.57
N LYS A 185 9.57 -20.32 -15.01
CA LYS A 185 10.87 -19.85 -15.52
C LYS A 185 11.15 -20.37 -16.90
#